data_e1b19c3962d5454e37fbb014d020a716
#
_entry.id   e1b19c3962d5454e37fbb014d020a716
#
_cell.length_a   1.000
_cell.length_b   1.000
_cell.length_c   1.000
_cell.angle_alpha   90.00
_cell.angle_beta   90.00
_cell.angle_gamma   90.00
#
_symmetry.space_group_name_H-M   'P 1'
#
loop_
_entity.id
_entity.type
_entity.pdbx_description
1 polymer ?
#
loop_
_entity_poly.entity_id
_entity_poly.type
_entity_poly.pdbx_seq_one_letter_code
_entity_poly.pdbx_strand_id
1 'polypeptide(L)'
;MCRSIVILSDCLDWLARRVSVLCLVLMLLFVAIQVVARYAFNAPPSWTEEMARYMMVWGGLLGATLSFKSKDDPALFQGAMHFKSFSLRLFSALLRGVAVLIFFVPIIYFSILGSGMDPSRGFIARQSQISADTLGFPMSWVVLSVPICAAIILVHLLARACESKISKEGSTFYH
;
A
#
# COMPACT_ATOMS: atom_id res chain seq x y z
N MET A 1 3.81 15.34 18.85
CA MET A 1 4.01 13.99 18.26
C MET A 1 2.81 13.54 17.43
N CYS A 2 1.59 13.46 17.94
CA CYS A 2 0.41 13.03 17.15
C CYS A 2 0.14 13.92 15.91
N ARG A 3 0.27 15.23 16.03
CA ARG A 3 0.05 16.18 14.91
C ARG A 3 1.05 15.95 13.75
N SER A 4 2.30 15.65 14.06
CA SER A 4 3.32 15.37 13.03
C SER A 4 3.03 14.06 12.26
N ILE A 5 2.50 13.04 12.93
CA ILE A 5 2.12 11.76 12.31
C ILE A 5 0.93 11.97 11.36
N VAL A 6 -0.05 12.79 11.75
CA VAL A 6 -1.21 13.10 10.90
C VAL A 6 -0.76 13.85 9.64
N ILE A 7 0.08 14.88 9.78
CA ILE A 7 0.63 15.63 8.63
C ILE A 7 1.42 14.70 7.68
N LEU A 8 2.24 13.81 8.23
CA LEU A 8 2.97 12.81 7.44
C LEU A 8 2.01 11.90 6.67
N SER A 9 0.96 11.41 7.34
CA SER A 9 -0.08 10.59 6.72
C SER A 9 -0.79 11.33 5.57
N ASP A 10 -1.07 12.63 5.73
CA ASP A 10 -1.72 13.43 4.69
C ASP A 10 -0.80 13.65 3.48
N CYS A 11 0.49 13.90 3.73
CA CYS A 11 1.49 14.04 2.68
C CYS A 11 1.65 12.74 1.88
N LEU A 12 1.75 11.59 2.58
CA LEU A 12 1.85 10.27 1.95
C LEU A 12 0.59 9.94 1.13
N ASP A 13 -0.59 10.28 1.60
CA ASP A 13 -1.85 10.08 0.87
C ASP A 13 -1.88 10.90 -0.42
N TRP A 14 -1.52 12.17 -0.32
CA TRP A 14 -1.46 13.04 -1.50
C TRP A 14 -0.48 12.49 -2.55
N LEU A 15 0.72 12.07 -2.13
CA LEU A 15 1.73 11.50 -3.00
C LEU A 15 1.25 10.18 -3.61
N ALA A 16 0.74 9.25 -2.79
CA ALA A 16 0.25 7.95 -3.22
C ALA A 16 -0.87 8.10 -4.25
N ARG A 17 -1.78 9.04 -4.06
CA ARG A 17 -2.86 9.35 -5.01
C ARG A 17 -2.34 9.79 -6.36
N ARG A 18 -1.36 10.71 -6.39
CA ARG A 18 -0.78 11.21 -7.64
C ARG A 18 -0.02 10.11 -8.39
N VAL A 19 0.80 9.35 -7.65
CA VAL A 19 1.59 8.26 -8.24
C VAL A 19 0.69 7.13 -8.72
N SER A 20 -0.33 6.74 -7.95
CA SER A 20 -1.28 5.70 -8.37
C SER A 20 -2.01 6.06 -9.67
N VAL A 21 -2.52 7.30 -9.78
CA VAL A 21 -3.16 7.78 -11.01
C VAL A 21 -2.18 7.77 -12.19
N LEU A 22 -0.94 8.24 -11.98
CA LEU A 22 0.10 8.21 -13.01
C LEU A 22 0.40 6.78 -13.48
N CYS A 23 0.54 5.84 -12.54
CA CYS A 23 0.75 4.43 -12.88
C CYS A 23 -0.40 3.85 -13.71
N LEU A 24 -1.64 4.17 -13.37
CA LEU A 24 -2.81 3.70 -14.12
C LEU A 24 -2.84 4.28 -15.55
N VAL A 25 -2.54 5.58 -15.70
CA VAL A 25 -2.46 6.22 -17.03
C VAL A 25 -1.35 5.61 -17.87
N LEU A 26 -0.16 5.42 -17.29
CA LEU A 26 0.96 4.77 -17.99
C LEU A 26 0.66 3.32 -18.35
N MET A 27 0.01 2.57 -17.45
CA MET A 27 -0.43 1.20 -17.73
C MET A 27 -1.35 1.16 -18.97
N LEU A 28 -2.37 2.03 -19.02
CA LEU A 28 -3.28 2.11 -20.16
C LEU A 28 -2.54 2.51 -21.45
N LEU A 29 -1.59 3.44 -21.36
CA LEU A 29 -0.77 3.85 -22.49
C LEU A 29 0.07 2.69 -23.05
N PHE A 30 0.76 1.93 -22.19
CA PHE A 30 1.55 0.77 -22.63
C PHE A 30 0.67 -0.32 -23.25
N VAL A 31 -0.51 -0.57 -22.68
CA VAL A 31 -1.47 -1.54 -23.26
C VAL A 31 -1.96 -1.04 -24.63
N ALA A 32 -2.27 0.25 -24.76
CA ALA A 32 -2.71 0.83 -26.04
C ALA A 32 -1.60 0.72 -27.10
N ILE A 33 -0.34 1.04 -26.77
CA ILE A 33 0.80 0.89 -27.67
C ILE A 33 0.94 -0.56 -28.11
N GLN A 34 0.82 -1.52 -27.18
CA GLN A 34 0.92 -2.96 -27.48
C GLN A 34 -0.17 -3.41 -28.45
N VAL A 35 -1.42 -2.96 -28.22
CA VAL A 35 -2.56 -3.30 -29.09
C VAL A 35 -2.34 -2.74 -30.50
N VAL A 36 -1.99 -1.45 -30.62
CA VAL A 36 -1.73 -0.81 -31.92
C VAL A 36 -0.55 -1.52 -32.63
N ALA A 37 0.55 -1.76 -31.93
CA ALA A 37 1.71 -2.45 -32.51
C ALA A 37 1.38 -3.87 -33.00
N ARG A 38 0.53 -4.59 -32.29
CA ARG A 38 0.09 -5.94 -32.68
C ARG A 38 -0.78 -5.92 -33.93
N TYR A 39 -1.77 -5.03 -34.00
CA TYR A 39 -2.75 -5.06 -35.08
C TYR A 39 -2.35 -4.26 -36.30
N ALA A 40 -1.58 -3.16 -36.14
CA ALA A 40 -1.14 -2.33 -37.26
C ALA A 40 0.18 -2.79 -37.85
N PHE A 41 1.12 -3.29 -37.03
CA PHE A 41 2.49 -3.61 -37.44
C PHE A 41 2.84 -5.09 -37.35
N ASN A 42 1.98 -5.94 -36.78
CA ASN A 42 2.24 -7.36 -36.48
C ASN A 42 3.54 -7.63 -35.68
N ALA A 43 4.04 -6.62 -34.97
CA ALA A 43 5.30 -6.66 -34.23
C ALA A 43 5.11 -6.02 -32.84
N PRO A 44 4.40 -6.67 -31.89
CA PRO A 44 4.21 -6.14 -30.55
C PRO A 44 5.55 -6.12 -29.79
N PRO A 45 5.95 -4.95 -29.23
CA PRO A 45 7.16 -4.89 -28.41
C PRO A 45 6.93 -5.61 -27.06
N SER A 46 7.78 -6.56 -26.72
CA SER A 46 7.66 -7.35 -25.48
C SER A 46 7.81 -6.52 -24.20
N TRP A 47 8.58 -5.44 -24.24
CA TRP A 47 8.79 -4.54 -23.09
C TRP A 47 7.52 -3.78 -22.67
N THR A 48 6.56 -3.53 -23.55
CA THR A 48 5.32 -2.82 -23.21
C THR A 48 4.44 -3.63 -22.29
N GLU A 49 4.38 -4.94 -22.46
CA GLU A 49 3.63 -5.84 -21.59
C GLU A 49 4.24 -5.87 -20.18
N GLU A 50 5.55 -5.92 -20.10
CA GLU A 50 6.28 -5.94 -18.85
C GLU A 50 6.10 -4.64 -18.07
N MET A 51 6.23 -3.49 -18.75
CA MET A 51 5.98 -2.17 -18.16
C MET A 51 4.54 -1.99 -17.69
N ALA A 52 3.55 -2.42 -18.47
CA ALA A 52 2.15 -2.38 -18.07
C ALA A 52 1.90 -3.17 -16.77
N ARG A 53 2.52 -4.35 -16.65
CA ARG A 53 2.44 -5.20 -15.45
C ARG A 53 3.06 -4.52 -14.22
N TYR A 54 4.20 -3.84 -14.39
CA TYR A 54 4.85 -3.10 -13.28
C TYR A 54 4.01 -1.91 -12.83
N MET A 55 3.45 -1.16 -13.77
CA MET A 55 2.54 -0.04 -13.46
C MET A 55 1.27 -0.54 -12.76
N MET A 56 0.74 -1.70 -13.15
CA MET A 56 -0.42 -2.31 -12.50
C MET A 56 -0.13 -2.65 -11.03
N VAL A 57 1.02 -3.24 -10.74
CA VAL A 57 1.41 -3.60 -9.37
C VAL A 57 1.56 -2.35 -8.50
N TRP A 58 2.32 -1.34 -8.94
CA TRP A 58 2.51 -0.10 -8.20
C TRP A 58 1.20 0.67 -8.03
N GLY A 59 0.42 0.83 -9.10
CA GLY A 59 -0.87 1.55 -9.07
C GLY A 59 -1.89 0.87 -8.16
N GLY A 60 -1.99 -0.47 -8.22
CA GLY A 60 -2.90 -1.25 -7.40
C GLY A 60 -2.55 -1.21 -5.90
N LEU A 61 -1.27 -1.41 -5.55
CA LEU A 61 -0.83 -1.37 -4.16
C LEU A 61 -0.95 0.03 -3.56
N LEU A 62 -0.57 1.09 -4.29
CA LEU A 62 -0.77 2.46 -3.84
C LEU A 62 -2.25 2.81 -3.72
N GLY A 63 -3.10 2.34 -4.66
CA GLY A 63 -4.56 2.47 -4.56
C GLY A 63 -5.13 1.83 -3.30
N ALA A 64 -4.62 0.66 -2.91
CA ALA A 64 -5.01 0.00 -1.67
C ALA A 64 -4.67 0.86 -0.43
N THR A 65 -3.52 1.56 -0.40
CA THR A 65 -3.17 2.45 0.72
C THR A 65 -4.18 3.59 0.89
N LEU A 66 -4.70 4.13 -0.22
CA LEU A 66 -5.71 5.20 -0.22
C LEU A 66 -7.04 4.72 0.37
N SER A 67 -7.46 3.49 0.04
CA SER A 67 -8.67 2.88 0.60
C SER A 67 -8.59 2.78 2.14
N PHE A 68 -7.43 2.39 2.65
CA PHE A 68 -7.22 2.34 4.11
C PHE A 68 -7.39 3.71 4.80
N LYS A 69 -7.04 4.81 4.14
CA LYS A 69 -7.19 6.16 4.70
C LYS A 69 -8.61 6.71 4.60
N SER A 70 -9.27 6.53 3.45
CA SER A 70 -10.61 7.11 3.18
C SER A 70 -11.73 6.49 4.01
N LYS A 71 -11.47 5.39 4.75
CA LYS A 71 -12.49 4.60 5.46
C LYS A 71 -13.53 3.95 4.54
N ASP A 72 -13.29 3.99 3.24
CA ASP A 72 -14.14 3.34 2.23
C ASP A 72 -13.81 1.85 2.07
N ASP A 73 -13.01 1.31 2.99
CA ASP A 73 -12.83 -0.12 3.06
C ASP A 73 -14.20 -0.78 3.16
N PRO A 74 -14.54 -1.69 2.23
CA PRO A 74 -15.69 -2.57 2.39
C PRO A 74 -15.37 -3.54 3.53
N ALA A 75 -15.14 -2.97 4.71
CA ALA A 75 -14.81 -3.75 5.88
C ALA A 75 -16.03 -4.57 6.23
N LEU A 76 -15.87 -5.87 6.21
CA LEU A 76 -16.79 -6.88 6.79
C LEU A 76 -17.30 -6.48 8.19
N PHE A 77 -16.82 -5.37 8.76
CA PHE A 77 -17.08 -4.85 10.09
C PHE A 77 -17.81 -3.50 10.13
N GLN A 78 -18.39 -3.01 9.02
CA GLN A 78 -19.30 -1.86 9.11
C GLN A 78 -20.45 -2.12 10.08
N GLY A 79 -20.89 -3.38 10.20
CA GLY A 79 -21.85 -3.80 11.21
C GLY A 79 -21.38 -3.64 12.67
N ALA A 80 -20.07 -3.71 12.92
CA ALA A 80 -19.53 -3.55 14.27
C ALA A 80 -19.49 -2.09 14.77
N MET A 81 -19.67 -1.10 13.89
CA MET A 81 -19.81 0.31 14.31
C MET A 81 -21.19 0.62 14.93
N HIS A 82 -22.16 -0.26 14.80
CA HIS A 82 -23.51 -0.09 15.35
C HIS A 82 -23.66 -0.60 16.80
N PHE A 83 -22.59 -1.13 17.40
CA PHE A 83 -22.64 -1.52 18.81
C PHE A 83 -22.73 -0.27 19.70
N LYS A 84 -23.83 -0.16 20.47
CA LYS A 84 -24.06 0.90 21.46
C LYS A 84 -23.08 0.88 22.62
N SER A 85 -22.38 -0.22 22.89
CA SER A 85 -21.46 -0.39 24.01
C SER A 85 -20.06 0.12 23.65
N PHE A 86 -19.55 1.03 24.49
CA PHE A 86 -18.18 1.57 24.38
C PHE A 86 -17.10 0.46 24.40
N SER A 87 -17.28 -0.56 25.26
CA SER A 87 -16.35 -1.68 25.41
C SER A 87 -16.24 -2.51 24.12
N LEU A 88 -17.36 -2.76 23.43
CA LEU A 88 -17.37 -3.50 22.16
C LEU A 88 -16.71 -2.69 21.02
N ARG A 89 -16.89 -1.38 21.00
CA ARG A 89 -16.23 -0.50 20.03
C ARG A 89 -14.71 -0.47 20.24
N LEU A 90 -14.24 -0.42 21.48
CA LEU A 90 -12.82 -0.47 21.81
C LEU A 90 -12.22 -1.83 21.44
N PHE A 91 -12.89 -2.92 21.78
CA PHE A 91 -12.47 -4.28 21.46
C PHE A 91 -12.36 -4.49 19.94
N SER A 92 -13.36 -4.05 19.16
CA SER A 92 -13.33 -4.17 17.69
C SER A 92 -12.21 -3.33 17.05
N ALA A 93 -11.89 -2.16 17.62
CA ALA A 93 -10.79 -1.32 17.15
C ALA A 93 -9.42 -1.96 17.43
N LEU A 94 -9.25 -2.53 18.63
CA LEU A 94 -8.04 -3.27 18.99
C LEU A 94 -7.86 -4.51 18.12
N LEU A 95 -8.92 -5.30 17.93
CA LEU A 95 -8.86 -6.51 17.11
C LEU A 95 -8.44 -6.20 15.67
N ARG A 96 -8.99 -5.13 15.08
CA ARG A 96 -8.58 -4.67 13.74
C ARG A 96 -7.12 -4.23 13.70
N GLY A 97 -6.68 -3.44 14.67
CA GLY A 97 -5.28 -3.00 14.76
C GLY A 97 -4.32 -4.17 14.86
N VAL A 98 -4.61 -5.14 15.72
CA VAL A 98 -3.82 -6.35 15.91
C VAL A 98 -3.83 -7.20 14.63
N ALA A 99 -4.96 -7.40 13.99
CA ALA A 99 -5.06 -8.16 12.74
C ALA A 99 -4.19 -7.55 11.62
N VAL A 100 -4.22 -6.23 11.47
CA VAL A 100 -3.39 -5.55 10.47
C VAL A 100 -1.90 -5.65 10.82
N LEU A 101 -1.52 -5.50 12.08
CA LEU A 101 -0.12 -5.66 12.51
C LEU A 101 0.38 -7.09 12.27
N ILE A 102 -0.40 -8.11 12.64
CA ILE A 102 -0.06 -9.52 12.40
C ILE A 102 0.13 -9.80 10.91
N PHE A 103 -0.61 -9.12 10.04
CA PHE A 103 -0.48 -9.30 8.59
C PHE A 103 0.71 -8.52 7.99
N PHE A 104 0.85 -7.22 8.29
CA PHE A 104 1.84 -6.37 7.63
C PHE A 104 3.25 -6.47 8.21
N VAL A 105 3.40 -6.71 9.53
CA VAL A 105 4.73 -6.81 10.15
C VAL A 105 5.55 -7.96 9.58
N PRO A 106 5.02 -9.19 9.44
CA PRO A 106 5.75 -10.27 8.78
C PRO A 106 6.08 -9.97 7.31
N ILE A 107 5.18 -9.31 6.56
CA ILE A 107 5.44 -8.94 5.17
C ILE A 107 6.66 -8.03 5.08
N ILE A 108 6.73 -6.99 5.91
CA ILE A 108 7.87 -6.05 5.93
C ILE A 108 9.13 -6.80 6.39
N TYR A 109 9.02 -7.61 7.44
CA TYR A 109 10.14 -8.36 7.99
C TYR A 109 10.76 -9.30 6.93
N PHE A 110 9.96 -10.17 6.30
CA PHE A 110 10.45 -11.12 5.31
C PHE A 110 10.81 -10.47 3.97
N SER A 111 10.30 -9.29 3.67
CA SER A 111 10.72 -8.53 2.49
C SER A 111 12.15 -8.03 2.62
N ILE A 112 12.53 -7.55 3.81
CA ILE A 112 13.84 -6.94 4.08
C ILE A 112 14.83 -7.97 4.64
N LEU A 113 14.37 -8.73 5.65
CA LEU A 113 15.17 -9.70 6.39
C LEU A 113 14.71 -11.11 6.02
N GLY A 114 15.63 -11.93 5.56
CA GLY A 114 15.34 -13.34 5.31
C GLY A 114 15.26 -14.18 6.61
N SER A 115 15.06 -15.47 6.45
CA SER A 115 15.13 -16.42 7.57
C SER A 115 16.48 -16.33 8.28
N GLY A 116 16.46 -16.07 9.57
CA GLY A 116 17.68 -15.92 10.41
C GLY A 116 18.22 -14.50 10.52
N MET A 117 17.42 -13.45 10.25
CA MET A 117 17.82 -12.03 10.29
C MET A 117 18.95 -11.67 9.29
N ASP A 118 19.10 -12.42 8.24
CA ASP A 118 20.12 -12.20 7.23
C ASP A 118 19.57 -11.36 6.07
N PRO A 119 20.04 -10.10 5.85
CA PRO A 119 19.53 -9.24 4.78
C PRO A 119 19.77 -9.80 3.39
N SER A 120 20.82 -10.63 3.21
CA SER A 120 21.13 -11.26 1.93
C SER A 120 20.08 -12.29 1.49
N ARG A 121 19.32 -12.82 2.46
CA ARG A 121 18.24 -13.78 2.25
C ARG A 121 16.86 -13.15 2.18
N GLY A 122 16.77 -11.83 2.31
CA GLY A 122 15.54 -11.06 2.15
C GLY A 122 14.92 -11.26 0.76
N PHE A 123 13.61 -11.16 0.66
CA PHE A 123 12.91 -11.34 -0.61
C PHE A 123 13.39 -10.32 -1.66
N ILE A 124 13.60 -9.07 -1.26
CA ILE A 124 14.13 -8.00 -2.13
C ILE A 124 15.54 -8.36 -2.63
N ALA A 125 16.42 -8.85 -1.76
CA ALA A 125 17.79 -9.21 -2.13
C ALA A 125 17.84 -10.37 -3.12
N ARG A 126 16.94 -11.35 -2.98
CA ARG A 126 16.82 -12.45 -3.94
C ARG A 126 16.30 -11.97 -5.30
N GLN A 127 15.33 -11.06 -5.31
CA GLN A 127 14.76 -10.52 -6.53
C GLN A 127 15.69 -9.52 -7.25
N SER A 128 16.68 -8.96 -6.57
CA SER A 128 17.69 -8.10 -7.21
C SER A 128 18.65 -8.88 -8.13
N GLN A 129 18.75 -10.20 -7.93
CA GLN A 129 19.55 -11.09 -8.79
C GLN A 129 18.79 -11.58 -10.04
N ILE A 130 17.47 -11.36 -10.08
CA ILE A 130 16.61 -11.71 -11.21
C ILE A 130 16.39 -10.44 -12.03
N SER A 131 16.88 -10.44 -13.26
CA SER A 131 16.60 -9.36 -14.21
C SER A 131 15.25 -9.60 -14.91
N ALA A 132 14.58 -8.52 -15.23
CA ALA A 132 13.40 -8.53 -16.08
C ALA A 132 13.78 -9.07 -17.48
N ASP A 133 12.93 -9.92 -18.05
CA ASP A 133 13.25 -10.68 -19.27
C ASP A 133 13.54 -9.79 -20.49
N THR A 134 12.89 -8.62 -20.58
CA THR A 134 13.00 -7.74 -21.75
C THR A 134 13.71 -6.42 -21.48
N LEU A 135 13.68 -5.91 -20.25
CA LEU A 135 14.19 -4.57 -19.88
C LEU A 135 15.54 -4.61 -19.20
N GLY A 136 16.00 -5.78 -18.73
CA GLY A 136 17.25 -5.94 -18.02
C GLY A 136 17.33 -5.24 -16.64
N PHE A 137 16.22 -4.66 -16.16
CA PHE A 137 16.15 -4.09 -14.82
C PHE A 137 15.95 -5.17 -13.76
N PRO A 138 16.55 -5.03 -12.57
CA PRO A 138 16.33 -5.98 -11.49
C PRO A 138 14.87 -5.95 -11.02
N MET A 139 14.28 -7.13 -10.81
CA MET A 139 12.88 -7.30 -10.36
C MET A 139 12.63 -6.68 -8.96
N SER A 140 13.68 -6.38 -8.22
CA SER A 140 13.61 -5.74 -6.89
C SER A 140 12.81 -4.42 -6.88
N TRP A 141 12.80 -3.66 -7.98
CA TRP A 141 12.01 -2.42 -8.09
C TRP A 141 10.50 -2.64 -7.94
N VAL A 142 10.01 -3.73 -8.51
CA VAL A 142 8.57 -4.06 -8.40
C VAL A 142 8.25 -4.60 -7.03
N VAL A 143 9.11 -5.48 -6.51
CA VAL A 143 8.93 -6.10 -5.19
C VAL A 143 9.01 -5.08 -4.05
N LEU A 144 9.80 -4.01 -4.21
CA LEU A 144 9.93 -2.93 -3.24
C LEU A 144 8.60 -2.21 -2.99
N SER A 145 7.66 -2.25 -3.94
CA SER A 145 6.32 -1.67 -3.77
C SER A 145 5.56 -2.26 -2.59
N VAL A 146 5.73 -3.55 -2.30
CA VAL A 146 5.02 -4.27 -1.24
C VAL A 146 5.38 -3.74 0.15
N PRO A 147 6.66 -3.72 0.60
CA PRO A 147 7.01 -3.20 1.91
C PRO A 147 6.79 -1.69 2.03
N ILE A 148 6.94 -0.92 0.95
CA ILE A 148 6.64 0.52 0.95
C ILE A 148 5.15 0.74 1.23
N CYS A 149 4.26 0.09 0.49
CA CYS A 149 2.82 0.23 0.68
C CYS A 149 2.37 -0.29 2.06
N ALA A 150 2.96 -1.40 2.54
CA ALA A 150 2.72 -1.90 3.88
C ALA A 150 3.12 -0.87 4.97
N ALA A 151 4.27 -0.22 4.81
CA ALA A 151 4.72 0.84 5.72
C ALA A 151 3.77 2.07 5.69
N ILE A 152 3.31 2.48 4.52
CA ILE A 152 2.33 3.58 4.37
C ILE A 152 1.03 3.22 5.10
N ILE A 153 0.51 2.01 4.94
CA ILE A 153 -0.70 1.56 5.63
C ILE A 153 -0.51 1.60 7.15
N LEU A 154 0.64 1.17 7.67
CA LEU A 154 0.93 1.27 9.11
C LEU A 154 0.96 2.71 9.60
N VAL A 155 1.53 3.65 8.82
CA VAL A 155 1.52 5.09 9.16
C VAL A 155 0.08 5.63 9.18
N HIS A 156 -0.77 5.25 8.22
CA HIS A 156 -2.17 5.66 8.20
C HIS A 156 -2.96 5.12 9.40
N LEU A 157 -2.67 3.88 9.83
CA LEU A 157 -3.28 3.31 11.04
C LEU A 157 -2.84 4.05 12.31
N LEU A 158 -1.56 4.38 12.43
CA LEU A 158 -1.04 5.17 13.56
C LEU A 158 -1.65 6.58 13.59
N ALA A 159 -1.77 7.23 12.42
CA ALA A 159 -2.42 8.53 12.30
C ALA A 159 -3.88 8.47 12.75
N ARG A 160 -4.63 7.46 12.31
CA ARG A 160 -6.03 7.22 12.72
C ARG A 160 -6.18 7.00 14.23
N ALA A 161 -5.24 6.26 14.85
CA ALA A 161 -5.21 6.07 16.30
C ALA A 161 -4.92 7.38 17.06
N CYS A 162 -4.04 8.23 16.52
CA CYS A 162 -3.74 9.55 17.05
C CYS A 162 -4.93 10.52 16.94
N GLU A 163 -5.62 10.56 15.80
CA GLU A 163 -6.82 11.40 15.60
C GLU A 163 -7.92 11.05 16.60
N SER A 164 -8.13 9.76 16.85
CA SER A 164 -9.14 9.31 17.83
C SER A 164 -8.83 9.77 19.27
N LYS A 165 -7.56 9.95 19.64
CA LYS A 165 -7.13 10.53 20.92
C LYS A 165 -7.37 12.02 20.99
N ILE A 166 -6.99 12.77 19.96
CA ILE A 166 -7.15 14.23 19.89
C ILE A 166 -8.64 14.61 19.98
N SER A 167 -9.51 13.88 19.27
CA SER A 167 -10.95 14.10 19.32
C SER A 167 -11.57 13.86 20.71
N LYS A 168 -11.03 12.92 21.48
CA LYS A 168 -11.48 12.67 22.86
C LYS A 168 -11.03 13.75 23.85
N GLU A 169 -9.79 14.23 23.72
CA GLU A 169 -9.28 15.31 24.58
C GLU A 169 -10.03 16.63 24.34
N GLY A 170 -10.38 16.95 23.08
CA GLY A 170 -11.17 18.13 22.75
C GLY A 170 -12.60 18.11 23.32
N SER A 171 -13.23 16.94 23.44
CA SER A 171 -14.58 16.83 23.99
C SER A 171 -14.65 16.94 25.51
N THR A 172 -13.53 16.77 26.21
CA THR A 172 -13.46 16.86 27.69
C THR A 172 -13.34 18.30 28.18
N PHE A 173 -13.02 19.26 27.32
CA PHE A 173 -12.90 20.69 27.67
C PHE A 173 -14.22 21.47 27.54
N TYR A 174 -15.31 20.88 27.09
CA TYR A 174 -16.62 21.53 26.88
C TYR A 174 -17.73 21.02 27.84
N HIS A 175 -17.33 20.38 28.96
CA HIS A 175 -18.27 20.00 30.04
C HIS A 175 -17.84 20.60 31.37
#